data_db0655d436b5e2de44486ea1879146bf
#
_entry.id   db0655d436b5e2de44486ea1879146bf
#
_cell.length_a   1.000
_cell.length_b   1.000
_cell.length_c   1.000
_cell.angle_alpha   90.00
_cell.angle_beta   90.00
_cell.angle_gamma   90.00
#
_symmetry.space_group_name_H-M   'P 1'
#
loop_
_entity.id
_entity.type
_entity.pdbx_description
1 polymer ?
#
loop_
_entity_poly.entity_id
_entity_poly.type
_entity_poly.pdbx_seq_one_letter_code
_entity_poly.pdbx_strand_id
1 'polypeptide(L)'
;MLNEIAIELEKAEVEQYRDAAREVDVDLEAYELKRFDGGVAFAAVVIPILSATLPLVTKMIIAQIQARRHVTVKVDGVEIRGLGSKDVGKLLESIWTAKAKGDA
;
A
#
# COMPACT_ATOMS: atom_id res chain seq x y z
N MET A 1 -1.61 5.43 -16.61
CA MET A 1 -1.80 6.52 -15.63
C MET A 1 -1.76 5.96 -14.21
N LEU A 2 -0.99 6.59 -13.32
CA LEU A 2 -0.82 6.11 -11.95
C LEU A 2 -1.93 6.65 -11.05
N ASN A 3 -3.03 5.90 -10.92
CA ASN A 3 -4.18 6.33 -10.12
C ASN A 3 -4.28 5.64 -8.78
N GLU A 4 -3.75 4.44 -8.67
CA GLU A 4 -3.92 3.61 -7.49
C GLU A 4 -2.66 2.85 -7.16
N ILE A 5 -2.48 2.56 -5.88
CA ILE A 5 -1.44 1.69 -5.38
C ILE A 5 -2.12 0.52 -4.67
N ALA A 6 -1.67 -0.69 -4.95
CA ALA A 6 -2.18 -1.89 -4.28
C ALA A 6 -1.11 -2.43 -3.35
N ILE A 7 -1.49 -2.73 -2.12
CA ILE A 7 -0.58 -3.27 -1.11
C ILE A 7 -1.10 -4.62 -0.67
N GLU A 8 -0.31 -5.68 -0.89
CA GLU A 8 -0.63 -7.02 -0.43
C GLU A 8 -0.08 -7.20 0.98
N LEU A 9 -0.95 -7.58 1.90
CA LEU A 9 -0.59 -7.79 3.29
C LEU A 9 -1.47 -8.88 3.91
N GLU A 10 -1.22 -9.23 5.16
CA GLU A 10 -2.02 -10.20 5.86
C GLU A 10 -3.45 -9.69 6.07
N LYS A 11 -4.44 -10.51 5.78
CA LYS A 11 -5.85 -10.14 5.90
C LYS A 11 -6.20 -9.59 7.30
N ALA A 12 -5.60 -10.14 8.33
CA ALA A 12 -5.84 -9.71 9.71
C ALA A 12 -5.45 -8.24 9.97
N GLU A 13 -4.58 -7.68 9.13
CA GLU A 13 -4.11 -6.30 9.30
C GLU A 13 -5.00 -5.27 8.60
N VAL A 14 -5.91 -5.70 7.74
CA VAL A 14 -6.70 -4.81 6.89
C VAL A 14 -7.54 -3.83 7.70
N GLU A 15 -8.20 -4.30 8.76
CA GLU A 15 -9.13 -3.46 9.53
C GLU A 15 -8.44 -2.27 10.20
N GLN A 16 -7.24 -2.46 10.74
CA GLN A 16 -6.53 -1.35 11.38
C GLN A 16 -6.17 -0.25 10.37
N TYR A 17 -5.84 -0.64 9.13
CA TYR A 17 -5.54 0.34 8.09
C TYR A 17 -6.80 0.98 7.53
N ARG A 18 -7.89 0.24 7.49
CA ARG A 18 -9.19 0.79 7.09
C ARG A 18 -9.63 1.87 8.07
N ASP A 19 -9.45 1.62 9.37
CA ASP A 19 -9.77 2.60 10.41
C ASP A 19 -8.90 3.85 10.29
N ALA A 20 -7.61 3.68 10.04
CA ALA A 20 -6.69 4.79 9.83
C ALA A 20 -7.07 5.61 8.61
N ALA A 21 -7.54 4.96 7.54
CA ALA A 21 -7.96 5.65 6.33
C ALA A 21 -9.22 6.49 6.55
N ARG A 22 -10.13 6.01 7.38
CA ARG A 22 -11.36 6.76 7.71
C ARG A 22 -11.06 8.08 8.42
N GLU A 23 -9.96 8.15 9.16
CA GLU A 23 -9.55 9.38 9.83
C GLU A 23 -9.17 10.48 8.83
N VAL A 24 -8.82 10.12 7.59
CA VAL A 24 -8.51 11.07 6.52
C VAL A 24 -9.58 11.03 5.42
N ASP A 25 -10.77 10.58 5.75
CA ASP A 25 -11.93 10.51 4.84
C ASP A 25 -11.67 9.68 3.57
N VAL A 26 -10.96 8.58 3.73
CA VAL A 26 -10.68 7.65 2.63
C VAL A 26 -11.27 6.29 2.95
N ASP A 27 -12.03 5.75 2.00
CA ASP A 27 -12.52 4.37 2.07
C ASP A 27 -11.55 3.47 1.34
N LEU A 28 -10.97 2.52 2.05
CA LEU A 28 -10.09 1.53 1.45
C LEU A 28 -10.90 0.40 0.86
N GLU A 29 -10.53 -0.01 -0.35
CA GLU A 29 -11.04 -1.22 -0.95
C GLU A 29 -10.06 -2.35 -0.66
N ALA A 30 -10.56 -3.49 -0.22
CA ALA A 30 -9.73 -4.65 0.08
C ALA A 30 -10.30 -5.87 -0.63
N TYR A 31 -9.41 -6.65 -1.24
CA TYR A 31 -9.77 -7.86 -1.98
C TYR A 31 -9.04 -9.04 -1.36
N GLU A 32 -9.78 -10.09 -1.03
CA GLU A 32 -9.19 -11.30 -0.51
C GLU A 32 -8.43 -12.03 -1.61
N LEU A 33 -7.19 -12.41 -1.30
CA LEU A 33 -6.36 -13.15 -2.24
C LEU A 33 -6.54 -14.65 -2.00
N LYS A 34 -6.57 -15.42 -3.09
CA LYS A 34 -6.72 -16.87 -3.03
C LYS A 34 -5.36 -17.55 -2.82
N ARG A 35 -4.60 -17.05 -1.86
CA ARG A 35 -3.32 -17.67 -1.55
C ARG A 35 -3.12 -17.67 -0.05
N PHE A 36 -2.52 -18.74 0.43
CA PHE A 36 -2.20 -18.92 1.84
C PHE A 36 -0.73 -19.29 1.94
N ASP A 37 -0.07 -18.72 2.93
CA ASP A 37 1.31 -19.04 3.21
C ASP A 37 1.39 -19.37 4.70
N GLY A 38 1.70 -20.64 5.02
CA GLY A 38 1.73 -21.10 6.40
C GLY A 38 0.39 -20.96 7.13
N GLY A 39 -0.72 -21.05 6.41
CA GLY A 39 -2.05 -20.91 6.99
C GLY A 39 -2.52 -19.48 7.16
N VAL A 40 -1.73 -18.50 6.71
CA VAL A 40 -2.06 -17.07 6.80
C VAL A 40 -2.79 -16.63 5.53
N ALA A 41 -3.93 -15.98 5.68
CA ALA A 41 -4.68 -15.42 4.57
C ALA A 41 -4.15 -14.02 4.23
N PHE A 42 -4.11 -13.70 2.93
CA PHE A 42 -3.66 -12.41 2.43
C PHE A 42 -4.78 -11.64 1.75
N ALA A 43 -4.64 -10.35 1.71
CA ALA A 43 -5.56 -9.45 1.02
C ALA A 43 -4.77 -8.35 0.30
N ALA A 44 -5.35 -7.83 -0.77
CA ALA A 44 -4.81 -6.66 -1.45
C ALA A 44 -5.66 -5.45 -1.06
N VAL A 45 -5.01 -4.40 -0.57
CA VAL A 45 -5.66 -3.13 -0.25
C VAL A 45 -5.35 -2.15 -1.36
N VAL A 46 -6.38 -1.59 -1.98
CA VAL A 46 -6.25 -0.64 -3.08
C VAL A 46 -6.52 0.76 -2.56
N ILE A 47 -5.56 1.65 -2.78
CA ILE A 47 -5.59 3.02 -2.25
C ILE A 47 -5.40 4.00 -3.41
N PRO A 48 -6.27 5.00 -3.57
CA PRO A 48 -6.04 6.03 -4.59
C PRO A 48 -4.80 6.85 -4.25
N ILE A 49 -4.05 7.26 -5.28
CA ILE A 49 -2.84 8.07 -5.10
C ILE A 49 -3.25 9.53 -5.01
N LEU A 50 -3.32 10.04 -3.78
CA LEU A 50 -3.68 11.41 -3.46
C LEU A 50 -2.70 11.97 -2.43
N SER A 51 -2.61 13.29 -2.35
CA SER A 51 -1.74 13.91 -1.34
C SER A 51 -2.11 13.49 0.09
N ALA A 52 -3.41 13.30 0.35
CA ALA A 52 -3.90 12.89 1.66
C ALA A 52 -3.59 11.42 1.98
N THR A 53 -3.48 10.56 0.95
CA THR A 53 -3.27 9.13 1.15
C THR A 53 -1.80 8.72 1.21
N LEU A 54 -0.89 9.51 0.66
CA LEU A 54 0.53 9.16 0.65
C LEU A 54 1.13 8.96 2.04
N PRO A 55 0.87 9.83 3.04
CA PRO A 55 1.35 9.57 4.39
C PRO A 55 0.78 8.29 5.00
N LEU A 56 -0.48 7.97 4.71
CA LEU A 56 -1.10 6.74 5.17
C LEU A 56 -0.41 5.51 4.58
N VAL A 57 -0.17 5.52 3.27
CA VAL A 57 0.51 4.43 2.57
C VAL A 57 1.92 4.26 3.14
N THR A 58 2.64 5.34 3.36
CA THR A 58 3.98 5.32 3.95
C THR A 58 3.95 4.62 5.31
N LYS A 59 3.03 5.00 6.18
CA LYS A 59 2.89 4.40 7.52
C LYS A 59 2.57 2.92 7.43
N MET A 60 1.68 2.53 6.53
CA MET A 60 1.29 1.13 6.35
C MET A 60 2.49 0.26 5.96
N ILE A 61 3.23 0.69 4.94
CA ILE A 61 4.35 -0.07 4.43
C ILE A 61 5.46 -0.17 5.47
N ILE A 62 5.81 0.94 6.12
CA ILE A 62 6.84 0.96 7.14
C ILE A 62 6.46 0.08 8.33
N ALA A 63 5.20 0.14 8.78
CA ALA A 63 4.73 -0.70 9.87
C ALA A 63 4.85 -2.18 9.55
N GLN A 64 4.54 -2.59 8.33
CA GLN A 64 4.68 -3.98 7.90
C GLN A 64 6.15 -4.41 7.87
N ILE A 65 7.03 -3.55 7.37
CA ILE A 65 8.47 -3.83 7.32
C ILE A 65 9.04 -3.97 8.73
N GLN A 66 8.69 -3.05 9.63
CA GLN A 66 9.18 -3.07 11.01
C GLN A 66 8.67 -4.29 11.79
N ALA A 67 7.46 -4.74 11.49
CA ALA A 67 6.91 -5.94 12.09
C ALA A 67 7.43 -7.23 11.43
N ARG A 68 8.30 -7.10 10.44
CA ARG A 68 8.85 -8.22 9.65
C ARG A 68 7.75 -9.05 9.01
N ARG A 69 6.69 -8.38 8.55
CA ARG A 69 5.57 -9.02 7.90
C ARG A 69 5.70 -8.89 6.39
N HIS A 70 5.01 -9.80 5.70
CA HIS A 70 4.96 -9.75 4.25
C HIS A 70 4.30 -8.46 3.77
N VAL A 71 4.94 -7.77 2.84
CA VAL A 71 4.35 -6.64 2.14
C VAL A 71 4.83 -6.63 0.69
N THR A 72 3.90 -6.53 -0.23
CA THR A 72 4.18 -6.38 -1.65
C THR A 72 3.41 -5.18 -2.14
N VAL A 73 4.08 -4.29 -2.85
CA VAL A 73 3.47 -3.07 -3.38
C VAL A 73 3.36 -3.22 -4.89
N LYS A 74 2.17 -2.95 -5.43
CA LYS A 74 1.92 -2.98 -6.88
C LYS A 74 1.48 -1.60 -7.34
N VAL A 75 2.19 -1.06 -8.30
CA VAL A 75 1.89 0.22 -8.91
C VAL A 75 1.95 0.04 -10.41
N ASP A 76 0.85 0.36 -11.10
CA ASP A 76 0.76 0.30 -12.55
C ASP A 76 1.22 -1.06 -13.12
N GLY A 77 0.81 -2.13 -12.46
CA GLY A 77 1.15 -3.49 -12.88
C GLY A 77 2.55 -3.95 -12.51
N VAL A 78 3.37 -3.10 -11.93
CA VAL A 78 4.71 -3.44 -11.47
C VAL A 78 4.67 -3.86 -10.01
N GLU A 79 5.21 -5.03 -9.72
CA GLU A 79 5.25 -5.57 -8.37
C GLU A 79 6.61 -5.27 -7.74
N ILE A 80 6.60 -4.68 -6.55
CA ILE A 80 7.80 -4.29 -5.83
C ILE A 80 7.84 -5.07 -4.52
N ARG A 81 8.93 -5.79 -4.31
CA ARG A 81 9.16 -6.61 -3.12
C ARG A 81 10.48 -6.24 -2.45
N GLY A 82 10.62 -6.63 -1.21
CA GLY A 82 11.89 -6.47 -0.49
C GLY A 82 12.24 -5.04 -0.15
N LEU A 83 11.24 -4.16 -0.02
CA LEU A 83 11.48 -2.77 0.34
C LEU A 83 12.04 -2.66 1.76
N GLY A 84 13.10 -1.87 1.92
CA GLY A 84 13.56 -1.45 3.24
C GLY A 84 12.86 -0.17 3.67
N SER A 85 12.83 0.08 4.98
CA SER A 85 12.16 1.29 5.52
C SER A 85 12.70 2.57 4.90
N LYS A 86 13.99 2.60 4.56
CA LYS A 86 14.64 3.77 3.97
C LYS A 86 14.18 4.03 2.53
N ASP A 87 13.73 2.98 1.85
CA ASP A 87 13.36 3.07 0.43
C ASP A 87 11.91 3.48 0.20
N VAL A 88 11.07 3.34 1.22
CA VAL A 88 9.63 3.60 1.10
C VAL A 88 9.35 5.05 0.73
N GLY A 89 10.00 5.99 1.41
CA GLY A 89 9.82 7.41 1.11
C GLY A 89 10.20 7.77 -0.30
N LYS A 90 11.32 7.22 -0.78
CA LYS A 90 11.80 7.47 -2.14
C LYS A 90 10.85 6.89 -3.18
N LEU A 91 10.33 5.68 -2.91
CA LEU A 91 9.37 5.05 -3.81
C LEU A 91 8.11 5.90 -3.95
N LEU A 92 7.53 6.34 -2.83
CA LEU A 92 6.29 7.09 -2.85
C LEU A 92 6.48 8.48 -3.45
N GLU A 93 7.63 9.12 -3.22
CA GLU A 93 7.98 10.37 -3.86
C GLU A 93 8.06 10.20 -5.38
N SER A 94 8.67 9.12 -5.83
CA SER A 94 8.77 8.81 -7.27
C SER A 94 7.39 8.57 -7.89
N ILE A 95 6.53 7.87 -7.19
CA ILE A 95 5.15 7.62 -7.64
C ILE A 95 4.38 8.93 -7.76
N TRP A 96 4.48 9.79 -6.77
CA TRP A 96 3.81 11.08 -6.77
C TRP A 96 4.30 11.98 -7.90
N THR A 97 5.61 12.02 -8.12
CA THR A 97 6.21 12.80 -9.19
C THR A 97 5.76 12.29 -10.56
N ALA A 98 5.73 10.97 -10.75
CA ALA A 98 5.28 10.37 -12.00
C ALA A 98 3.81 10.68 -12.27
N LYS A 99 2.96 10.63 -11.24
CA LYS A 99 1.55 10.99 -11.36
C LYS A 99 1.37 12.45 -11.74
N ALA A 100 2.09 13.35 -11.09
CA ALA A 100 2.01 14.77 -11.38
C ALA A 100 2.41 15.08 -12.82
N LYS A 101 3.45 14.42 -13.32
CA LYS A 101 3.87 14.57 -14.72
C LYS A 101 2.85 13.99 -15.69
N GLY A 102 2.23 12.87 -15.34
CA GLY A 102 1.22 12.24 -16.18
C GLY A 102 -0.06 13.06 -16.28
N ASP A 103 -0.35 13.86 -15.27
CA ASP A 103 -1.54 14.69 -15.21
C ASP A 103 -1.34 16.09 -15.83
N ALA A 104 -0.13 16.40 -16.20
CA ALA A 104 0.22 17.71 -16.76
C ALA A 104 -0.15 17.87 -18.23
#